data_3515d64a307ea4bf83aac2170dbafe2b
#
_entry.id   3515d64a307ea4bf83aac2170dbafe2b
#
_cell.length_a   1.000
_cell.length_b   1.000
_cell.length_c   1.000
_cell.angle_alpha   90.00
_cell.angle_beta   90.00
_cell.angle_gamma   90.00
#
_symmetry.space_group_name_H-M   'P 1'
#
loop_
_entity.id
_entity.type
_entity.pdbx_description
1 polymer ?
#
loop_
_entity_poly.entity_id
_entity_poly.type
_entity_poly.pdbx_seq_one_letter_code
_entity_poly.pdbx_strand_id
1 'polypeptide(L)'
;MALPARAESLMDVYKHLHANPELSNMENETANYLADKMDNLGFEVHRGFGGTGVVSILKNGPGKTIMVRADMDGLPVLETTGLSFASRVVKKDRFGDLHPVMHACGHDVHMTTFLGTAIEMINNQDKWSGTLIMILQPAEEISHGAKDMLKYGLFEKFPVPEYNLALHVNSAMPAGTVGITSGYALANVDSVDITVKGVG
;
A
#
# COMPACT_ATOMS: atom_id res chain seq x y z
N MET A 1 -22.20 28.31 13.61
CA MET A 1 -20.77 28.13 13.26
C MET A 1 -20.46 26.66 13.46
N ALA A 2 -20.35 25.87 12.38
CA ALA A 2 -20.01 24.45 12.49
C ALA A 2 -18.60 24.33 13.04
N LEU A 3 -18.39 23.46 14.02
CA LEU A 3 -17.06 23.11 14.49
C LEU A 3 -16.26 22.58 13.29
N PRO A 4 -14.97 22.96 13.13
CA PRO A 4 -14.15 22.38 12.08
C PRO A 4 -14.13 20.86 12.26
N ALA A 5 -14.33 20.12 11.17
CA ALA A 5 -14.19 18.68 11.18
C ALA A 5 -12.83 18.33 11.81
N ARG A 6 -12.84 17.48 12.82
CA ARG A 6 -11.59 16.99 13.47
C ARG A 6 -10.72 16.39 12.37
N ALA A 7 -9.47 16.83 12.29
CA ALA A 7 -8.51 16.21 11.37
C ALA A 7 -8.46 14.70 11.65
N GLU A 8 -8.58 13.90 10.62
CA GLU A 8 -8.55 12.45 10.71
C GLU A 8 -7.19 11.98 11.21
N SER A 9 -7.17 11.18 12.27
CA SER A 9 -5.94 10.64 12.82
C SER A 9 -5.45 9.44 12.01
N LEU A 10 -4.15 9.12 12.09
CA LEU A 10 -3.61 7.89 11.48
C LEU A 10 -4.33 6.63 11.98
N MET A 11 -4.81 6.64 13.23
CA MET A 11 -5.60 5.54 13.78
C MET A 11 -6.99 5.43 13.11
N ASP A 12 -7.61 6.55 12.74
CA ASP A 12 -8.87 6.54 12.00
C ASP A 12 -8.64 6.04 10.58
N VAL A 13 -7.55 6.46 9.92
CA VAL A 13 -7.11 5.93 8.61
C VAL A 13 -6.90 4.42 8.66
N TYR A 14 -6.15 3.94 9.65
CA TYR A 14 -5.93 2.50 9.84
C TYR A 14 -7.25 1.73 9.96
N LYS A 15 -8.16 2.18 10.84
CA LYS A 15 -9.45 1.54 11.04
C LYS A 15 -10.32 1.56 9.78
N HIS A 16 -10.26 2.66 9.01
CA HIS A 16 -10.98 2.76 7.75
C HIS A 16 -10.46 1.73 6.74
N LEU A 17 -9.15 1.66 6.53
CA LEU A 17 -8.51 0.71 5.62
C LEU A 17 -8.78 -0.74 6.04
N HIS A 18 -8.60 -1.03 7.34
CA HIS A 18 -8.85 -2.36 7.90
C HIS A 18 -10.28 -2.85 7.68
N ALA A 19 -11.26 -1.95 7.87
CA ALA A 19 -12.69 -2.29 7.71
C ALA A 19 -13.14 -2.38 6.24
N ASN A 20 -12.36 -1.86 5.29
CA ASN A 20 -12.75 -1.75 3.87
C ASN A 20 -11.67 -2.31 2.91
N PRO A 21 -11.19 -3.55 3.11
CA PRO A 21 -10.17 -4.13 2.24
C PRO A 21 -10.72 -4.42 0.84
N GLU A 22 -9.86 -4.35 -0.15
CA GLU A 22 -10.15 -4.70 -1.54
C GLU A 22 -9.16 -5.75 -2.05
N LEU A 23 -9.63 -6.65 -2.93
CA LEU A 23 -8.79 -7.70 -3.51
C LEU A 23 -7.83 -7.13 -4.56
N SER A 24 -6.76 -7.89 -4.85
CA SER A 24 -5.74 -7.58 -5.86
C SER A 24 -6.35 -7.15 -7.20
N ASN A 25 -5.88 -6.05 -7.77
CA ASN A 25 -6.38 -5.37 -8.98
C ASN A 25 -7.79 -4.78 -8.86
N MET A 26 -8.35 -4.69 -7.67
CA MET A 26 -9.69 -4.13 -7.40
C MET A 26 -9.64 -3.01 -6.35
N GLU A 27 -8.46 -2.52 -5.99
CA GLU A 27 -8.18 -1.57 -4.92
C GLU A 27 -8.57 -0.13 -5.31
N ASN A 28 -9.75 0.04 -5.95
CA ASN A 28 -10.15 1.33 -6.50
C ASN A 28 -10.47 2.37 -5.42
N GLU A 29 -11.25 1.99 -4.41
CA GLU A 29 -11.63 2.90 -3.33
C GLU A 29 -10.43 3.20 -2.42
N THR A 30 -9.63 2.18 -2.13
CA THR A 30 -8.38 2.29 -1.35
C THR A 30 -7.40 3.25 -2.02
N ALA A 31 -7.15 3.06 -3.33
CA ALA A 31 -6.26 3.90 -4.11
C ALA A 31 -6.74 5.36 -4.16
N ASN A 32 -8.04 5.58 -4.40
CA ASN A 32 -8.61 6.93 -4.44
C ASN A 32 -8.56 7.61 -3.07
N TYR A 33 -8.92 6.91 -2.00
CA TYR A 33 -8.89 7.42 -0.63
C TYR A 33 -7.50 7.91 -0.23
N LEU A 34 -6.46 7.13 -0.51
CA LEU A 34 -5.08 7.51 -0.20
C LEU A 34 -4.54 8.57 -1.14
N ALA A 35 -4.87 8.48 -2.43
CA ALA A 35 -4.47 9.48 -3.42
C ALA A 35 -5.03 10.87 -3.10
N ASP A 36 -6.28 10.96 -2.64
CA ASP A 36 -6.88 12.23 -2.18
C ASP A 36 -6.12 12.82 -0.99
N LYS A 37 -5.66 11.96 -0.06
CA LYS A 37 -4.85 12.42 1.09
C LYS A 37 -3.48 12.92 0.66
N MET A 38 -2.84 12.23 -0.28
CA MET A 38 -1.53 12.65 -0.82
C MET A 38 -1.64 13.98 -1.60
N ASP A 39 -2.72 14.16 -2.37
CA ASP A 39 -3.00 15.40 -3.08
C ASP A 39 -3.23 16.56 -2.10
N ASN A 40 -4.02 16.34 -1.04
CA ASN A 40 -4.24 17.32 0.02
C ASN A 40 -2.97 17.68 0.82
N LEU A 41 -1.98 16.81 0.85
CA LEU A 41 -0.64 17.09 1.40
C LEU A 41 0.27 17.86 0.44
N GLY A 42 -0.16 18.10 -0.81
CA GLY A 42 0.58 18.87 -1.80
C GLY A 42 1.55 18.04 -2.65
N PHE A 43 1.39 16.73 -2.70
CA PHE A 43 2.11 15.88 -3.65
C PHE A 43 1.51 16.02 -5.05
N GLU A 44 2.33 15.91 -6.08
CA GLU A 44 1.89 15.67 -7.46
C GLU A 44 1.44 14.20 -7.56
N VAL A 45 0.14 13.94 -7.78
CA VAL A 45 -0.45 12.60 -7.69
C VAL A 45 -0.87 12.08 -9.05
N HIS A 46 -0.40 10.88 -9.40
CA HIS A 46 -0.75 10.15 -10.63
C HIS A 46 -1.49 8.87 -10.27
N ARG A 47 -2.77 8.80 -10.63
CA ARG A 47 -3.67 7.68 -10.33
C ARG A 47 -3.75 6.70 -11.50
N GLY A 48 -4.17 5.46 -11.22
CA GLY A 48 -4.38 4.45 -12.23
C GLY A 48 -3.08 3.96 -12.89
N PHE A 49 -1.98 3.98 -12.16
CA PHE A 49 -0.66 3.66 -12.68
C PHE A 49 -0.39 2.15 -12.64
N GLY A 50 -0.43 1.51 -13.81
CA GLY A 50 -0.31 0.05 -13.90
C GLY A 50 -1.52 -0.70 -13.32
N GLY A 51 -2.73 -0.13 -13.45
CA GLY A 51 -3.97 -0.63 -12.86
C GLY A 51 -4.52 0.36 -11.82
N THR A 52 -4.68 -0.05 -10.58
CA THR A 52 -5.14 0.81 -9.46
C THR A 52 -3.99 1.55 -8.77
N GLY A 53 -2.74 1.35 -9.17
CA GLY A 53 -1.57 1.94 -8.55
C GLY A 53 -1.57 3.47 -8.54
N VAL A 54 -0.87 4.05 -7.55
CA VAL A 54 -0.73 5.49 -7.40
C VAL A 54 0.75 5.84 -7.27
N VAL A 55 1.17 6.90 -7.98
CA VAL A 55 2.51 7.50 -7.85
C VAL A 55 2.33 8.94 -7.35
N SER A 56 2.96 9.26 -6.24
CA SER A 56 2.92 10.59 -5.63
C SER A 56 4.34 11.15 -5.54
N ILE A 57 4.55 12.39 -5.95
CA ILE A 57 5.87 12.99 -6.04
C ILE A 57 5.90 14.31 -5.27
N LEU A 58 6.93 14.46 -4.45
CA LEU A 58 7.23 15.70 -3.75
C LEU A 58 8.68 16.13 -4.07
N LYS A 59 8.83 17.29 -4.68
CA LYS A 59 10.14 17.91 -4.96
C LYS A 59 10.45 18.96 -3.92
N ASN A 60 11.60 18.83 -3.25
CA ASN A 60 12.07 19.73 -2.22
C ASN A 60 13.53 20.16 -2.48
N GLY A 61 13.75 20.89 -3.58
CA GLY A 61 15.06 21.36 -3.98
C GLY A 61 15.96 20.29 -4.62
N PRO A 62 17.25 20.62 -4.84
CA PRO A 62 18.21 19.70 -5.42
C PRO A 62 18.63 18.61 -4.41
N GLY A 63 18.85 17.38 -4.89
CA GLY A 63 19.28 16.27 -4.05
C GLY A 63 18.94 14.93 -4.65
N LYS A 64 19.04 13.90 -3.83
CA LYS A 64 18.78 12.51 -4.22
C LYS A 64 17.29 12.24 -4.42
N THR A 65 17.01 11.24 -5.23
CA THR A 65 15.67 10.68 -5.36
C THR A 65 15.54 9.44 -4.49
N ILE A 66 14.56 9.46 -3.60
CA ILE A 66 14.21 8.32 -2.74
C ILE A 66 12.79 7.89 -3.07
N MET A 67 12.56 6.58 -3.12
CA MET A 67 11.23 6.02 -3.29
C MET A 67 10.80 5.27 -2.02
N VAL A 68 9.55 5.48 -1.61
CA VAL A 68 8.89 4.74 -0.54
C VAL A 68 7.71 3.98 -1.12
N ARG A 69 7.58 2.69 -0.79
CA ARG A 69 6.53 1.82 -1.31
C ARG A 69 5.67 1.27 -0.18
N ALA A 70 4.34 1.28 -0.39
CA ALA A 70 3.38 0.43 0.31
C ALA A 70 2.54 -0.35 -0.69
N ASP A 71 2.08 -1.52 -0.29
CA ASP A 71 1.09 -2.33 -0.98
C ASP A 71 -0.33 -2.01 -0.50
N MET A 72 -1.36 -2.39 -1.27
CA MET A 72 -2.73 -1.96 -0.99
C MET A 72 -3.75 -3.10 -0.87
N ASP A 73 -3.46 -4.25 -1.43
CA ASP A 73 -4.46 -5.31 -1.59
C ASP A 73 -4.69 -6.13 -0.32
N GLY A 74 -5.92 -6.61 -0.17
CA GLY A 74 -6.34 -7.56 0.84
C GLY A 74 -6.42 -8.98 0.28
N LEU A 75 -6.55 -9.93 1.18
CA LEU A 75 -6.62 -11.36 0.90
C LEU A 75 -8.07 -11.90 0.99
N PRO A 76 -8.42 -12.96 0.24
CA PRO A 76 -9.72 -13.63 0.31
C PRO A 76 -9.84 -14.48 1.59
N VAL A 77 -9.77 -13.84 2.75
CA VAL A 77 -9.74 -14.45 4.08
C VAL A 77 -10.88 -13.90 4.94
N LEU A 78 -11.55 -14.78 5.68
CA LEU A 78 -12.56 -14.38 6.66
C LEU A 78 -11.86 -13.86 7.92
N GLU A 79 -12.17 -12.64 8.29
CA GLU A 79 -11.66 -12.07 9.54
C GLU A 79 -12.40 -12.62 10.75
N THR A 80 -11.63 -13.08 11.75
CA THR A 80 -12.14 -13.62 13.02
C THR A 80 -11.51 -12.97 14.24
N THR A 81 -10.96 -11.76 14.10
CA THR A 81 -10.26 -11.04 15.18
C THR A 81 -11.19 -10.58 16.31
N GLY A 82 -12.47 -10.37 16.03
CA GLY A 82 -13.43 -9.84 16.98
C GLY A 82 -13.28 -8.33 17.24
N LEU A 83 -12.48 -7.62 16.47
CA LEU A 83 -12.32 -6.18 16.57
C LEU A 83 -13.63 -5.46 16.23
N SER A 84 -13.91 -4.33 16.88
CA SER A 84 -15.11 -3.52 16.61
C SER A 84 -15.11 -2.92 15.20
N PHE A 85 -13.95 -2.82 14.55
CA PHE A 85 -13.75 -2.36 13.17
C PHE A 85 -13.27 -3.48 12.23
N ALA A 86 -13.47 -4.74 12.62
CA ALA A 86 -13.17 -5.90 11.78
C ALA A 86 -13.87 -5.80 10.41
N SER A 87 -13.20 -6.26 9.36
CA SER A 87 -13.77 -6.33 8.03
C SER A 87 -15.00 -7.24 7.99
N ARG A 88 -16.04 -6.76 7.34
CA ARG A 88 -17.23 -7.54 6.96
C ARG A 88 -17.44 -7.54 5.46
N VAL A 89 -16.40 -7.17 4.72
CA VAL A 89 -16.41 -7.05 3.27
C VAL A 89 -16.49 -8.43 2.65
N VAL A 90 -17.41 -8.56 1.68
CA VAL A 90 -17.48 -9.71 0.78
C VAL A 90 -17.44 -9.18 -0.64
N LYS A 91 -16.47 -9.62 -1.43
CA LYS A 91 -16.26 -9.15 -2.82
C LYS A 91 -16.14 -10.36 -3.76
N LYS A 92 -16.48 -10.12 -5.01
CA LYS A 92 -16.15 -11.06 -6.08
C LYS A 92 -14.70 -10.91 -6.45
N ASP A 93 -14.03 -12.03 -6.64
CA ASP A 93 -12.71 -12.06 -7.22
C ASP A 93 -12.76 -11.89 -8.76
N ARG A 94 -11.59 -11.95 -9.40
CA ARG A 94 -11.45 -11.86 -10.86
C ARG A 94 -12.13 -13.00 -11.64
N PHE A 95 -12.49 -14.06 -10.97
CA PHE A 95 -13.21 -15.22 -11.56
C PHE A 95 -14.72 -15.16 -11.33
N GLY A 96 -15.18 -14.21 -10.49
CA GLY A 96 -16.59 -13.99 -10.16
C GLY A 96 -17.04 -14.71 -8.88
N ASP A 97 -16.13 -15.36 -8.18
CA ASP A 97 -16.40 -16.08 -6.92
C ASP A 97 -16.42 -15.09 -5.74
N LEU A 98 -17.39 -15.25 -4.84
CA LEU A 98 -17.56 -14.41 -3.66
C LEU A 98 -16.63 -14.87 -2.53
N HIS A 99 -15.83 -13.94 -2.01
CA HIS A 99 -14.93 -14.18 -0.89
C HIS A 99 -15.10 -13.12 0.18
N PRO A 100 -15.01 -13.48 1.48
CA PRO A 100 -14.72 -12.50 2.51
C PRO A 100 -13.32 -11.92 2.27
N VAL A 101 -13.10 -10.66 2.62
CA VAL A 101 -11.82 -9.99 2.39
C VAL A 101 -11.28 -9.40 3.68
N MET A 102 -9.98 -9.58 3.92
CA MET A 102 -9.28 -9.08 5.09
C MET A 102 -7.87 -8.61 4.72
N HIS A 103 -7.37 -7.56 5.38
CA HIS A 103 -5.93 -7.24 5.38
C HIS A 103 -5.14 -8.21 6.27
N ALA A 104 -5.12 -9.50 5.90
CA ALA A 104 -4.46 -10.54 6.69
C ALA A 104 -2.93 -10.48 6.59
N CYS A 105 -2.37 -9.77 5.61
CA CYS A 105 -0.94 -9.50 5.47
C CYS A 105 -0.50 -8.16 6.08
N GLY A 106 -1.44 -7.33 6.55
CA GLY A 106 -1.17 -6.08 7.24
C GLY A 106 -0.88 -4.89 6.33
N HIS A 107 -1.33 -4.92 5.07
CA HIS A 107 -1.15 -3.81 4.13
C HIS A 107 -1.86 -2.53 4.58
N ASP A 108 -2.91 -2.62 5.39
CA ASP A 108 -3.55 -1.50 6.08
C ASP A 108 -2.61 -0.73 7.01
N VAL A 109 -1.73 -1.44 7.73
CA VAL A 109 -0.65 -0.84 8.54
C VAL A 109 0.41 -0.22 7.64
N HIS A 110 0.77 -0.89 6.53
CA HIS A 110 1.74 -0.37 5.56
C HIS A 110 1.27 0.95 4.95
N MET A 111 0.02 1.00 4.49
CA MET A 111 -0.61 2.21 3.94
C MET A 111 -0.74 3.34 4.97
N THR A 112 -1.07 2.99 6.22
CA THR A 112 -1.14 3.98 7.31
C THR A 112 0.23 4.57 7.61
N THR A 113 1.26 3.73 7.68
CA THR A 113 2.65 4.16 7.91
C THR A 113 3.17 4.98 6.72
N PHE A 114 2.82 4.61 5.49
CA PHE A 114 3.11 5.37 4.29
C PHE A 114 2.55 6.80 4.39
N LEU A 115 1.28 6.95 4.74
CA LEU A 115 0.67 8.28 4.93
C LEU A 115 1.33 9.05 6.08
N GLY A 116 1.65 8.38 7.19
CA GLY A 116 2.39 8.97 8.31
C GLY A 116 3.75 9.47 7.87
N THR A 117 4.46 8.72 7.04
CA THR A 117 5.74 9.14 6.45
C THR A 117 5.58 10.38 5.59
N ALA A 118 4.55 10.44 4.74
CA ALA A 118 4.27 11.63 3.92
C ALA A 118 4.04 12.88 4.79
N ILE A 119 3.26 12.76 5.85
CA ILE A 119 3.00 13.86 6.81
C ILE A 119 4.29 14.32 7.47
N GLU A 120 5.13 13.40 7.95
CA GLU A 120 6.40 13.73 8.59
C GLU A 120 7.38 14.40 7.61
N MET A 121 7.42 13.96 6.36
CA MET A 121 8.27 14.58 5.33
C MET A 121 7.83 15.99 4.98
N ILE A 122 6.52 16.27 4.95
CA ILE A 122 5.97 17.62 4.78
C ILE A 122 6.28 18.49 5.99
N ASN A 123 6.06 18.02 7.21
CA ASN A 123 6.28 18.78 8.43
C ASN A 123 7.76 19.12 8.67
N ASN A 124 8.67 18.42 8.01
CA ASN A 124 10.12 18.59 8.17
C ASN A 124 10.82 18.96 6.85
N GLN A 125 10.14 19.64 5.93
CA GLN A 125 10.72 20.03 4.62
C GLN A 125 12.00 20.90 4.75
N ASP A 126 12.15 21.62 5.84
CA ASP A 126 13.34 22.41 6.14
C ASP A 126 14.58 21.57 6.50
N LYS A 127 14.41 20.26 6.75
CA LYS A 127 15.48 19.34 7.20
C LYS A 127 16.01 18.41 6.11
N TRP A 128 15.43 18.46 4.91
CA TRP A 128 15.86 17.60 3.80
C TRP A 128 15.75 18.33 2.46
N SER A 129 16.42 17.79 1.46
CA SER A 129 16.29 18.23 0.07
C SER A 129 16.40 17.05 -0.89
N GLY A 130 15.78 17.17 -2.08
CA GLY A 130 15.75 16.14 -3.09
C GLY A 130 14.33 15.86 -3.60
N THR A 131 14.13 14.67 -4.13
CA THR A 131 12.84 14.20 -4.64
C THR A 131 12.38 12.98 -3.86
N LEU A 132 11.17 13.05 -3.30
CA LEU A 132 10.49 11.92 -2.68
C LEU A 132 9.43 11.39 -3.65
N ILE A 133 9.56 10.13 -4.03
CA ILE A 133 8.55 9.38 -4.78
C ILE A 133 7.88 8.43 -3.81
N MET A 134 6.57 8.46 -3.72
CA MET A 134 5.78 7.58 -2.87
C MET A 134 4.81 6.79 -3.72
N ILE A 135 4.93 5.46 -3.74
CA ILE A 135 4.10 4.59 -4.55
C ILE A 135 3.19 3.71 -3.71
N LEU A 136 1.93 3.64 -4.12
CA LEU A 136 0.97 2.66 -3.63
C LEU A 136 0.86 1.57 -4.70
N GLN A 137 1.39 0.40 -4.39
CA GLN A 137 1.46 -0.73 -5.31
C GLN A 137 0.21 -1.59 -5.16
N PRO A 138 -0.52 -1.88 -6.26
CA PRO A 138 -1.62 -2.84 -6.24
C PRO A 138 -1.11 -4.28 -6.34
N ALA A 139 -2.00 -5.24 -6.15
CA ALA A 139 -1.85 -6.64 -6.55
C ALA A 139 -0.52 -7.29 -6.14
N GLU A 140 -0.09 -7.06 -4.90
CA GLU A 140 1.12 -7.65 -4.32
C GLU A 140 0.92 -9.14 -4.11
N GLU A 141 -0.22 -9.55 -3.56
CA GLU A 141 -0.56 -10.93 -3.16
C GLU A 141 -0.62 -11.93 -4.33
N ILE A 142 -0.70 -11.40 -5.55
CA ILE A 142 -0.64 -12.21 -6.78
C ILE A 142 0.61 -11.96 -7.61
N SER A 143 1.60 -11.23 -7.05
CA SER A 143 2.90 -10.93 -7.66
C SER A 143 2.84 -10.21 -9.02
N HIS A 144 1.82 -9.38 -9.25
CA HIS A 144 1.59 -8.69 -10.51
C HIS A 144 1.85 -7.18 -10.44
N GLY A 145 1.37 -6.49 -9.42
CA GLY A 145 1.28 -5.03 -9.40
C GLY A 145 2.59 -4.29 -9.64
N ALA A 146 3.70 -4.72 -9.04
CA ALA A 146 5.00 -4.09 -9.30
C ALA A 146 5.42 -4.23 -10.78
N LYS A 147 5.21 -5.42 -11.37
CA LYS A 147 5.50 -5.68 -12.79
C LYS A 147 4.62 -4.81 -13.70
N ASP A 148 3.35 -4.65 -13.35
CA ASP A 148 2.41 -3.85 -14.13
C ASP A 148 2.74 -2.37 -14.02
N MET A 149 3.13 -1.84 -12.87
CA MET A 149 3.63 -0.47 -12.71
C MET A 149 4.91 -0.23 -13.54
N LEU A 150 5.87 -1.17 -13.50
CA LEU A 150 7.09 -1.08 -14.31
C LEU A 150 6.76 -1.11 -15.80
N LYS A 151 5.91 -2.05 -16.24
CA LYS A 151 5.49 -2.18 -17.66
C LYS A 151 4.70 -0.96 -18.14
N TYR A 152 3.98 -0.28 -17.25
CA TYR A 152 3.26 0.96 -17.56
C TYR A 152 4.20 2.17 -17.68
N GLY A 153 5.47 2.01 -17.40
CA GLY A 153 6.51 3.01 -17.59
C GLY A 153 6.85 3.79 -16.33
N LEU A 154 6.94 3.13 -15.18
CA LEU A 154 7.24 3.82 -13.90
C LEU A 154 8.53 4.63 -13.99
N PHE A 155 9.59 4.02 -14.49
CA PHE A 155 10.91 4.66 -14.58
C PHE A 155 11.21 5.32 -15.95
N GLU A 156 10.28 5.25 -16.91
CA GLU A 156 10.31 6.08 -18.11
C GLU A 156 9.64 7.44 -17.88
N LYS A 157 8.64 7.49 -17.00
CA LYS A 157 7.86 8.70 -16.72
C LYS A 157 8.36 9.46 -15.49
N PHE A 158 8.95 8.75 -14.54
CA PHE A 158 9.45 9.31 -13.28
C PHE A 158 10.93 9.01 -13.07
N PRO A 159 11.63 9.82 -12.26
CA PRO A 159 13.04 9.59 -11.99
C PRO A 159 13.29 8.21 -11.37
N VAL A 160 14.36 7.54 -11.78
CA VAL A 160 14.83 6.32 -11.12
C VAL A 160 15.36 6.69 -9.73
N PRO A 161 14.86 6.06 -8.65
CA PRO A 161 15.31 6.39 -7.31
C PRO A 161 16.71 5.81 -7.04
N GLU A 162 17.52 6.55 -6.28
CA GLU A 162 18.81 6.04 -5.79
C GLU A 162 18.63 5.07 -4.61
N TYR A 163 17.54 5.23 -3.86
CA TYR A 163 17.18 4.36 -2.74
C TYR A 163 15.69 4.06 -2.79
N ASN A 164 15.37 2.80 -2.54
CA ASN A 164 13.99 2.35 -2.40
C ASN A 164 13.77 1.75 -1.02
N LEU A 165 12.71 2.19 -0.35
CA LEU A 165 12.35 1.77 1.00
C LEU A 165 10.94 1.16 0.99
N ALA A 166 10.81 -0.01 1.58
CA ALA A 166 9.54 -0.64 1.90
C ALA A 166 9.65 -1.27 3.28
N LEU A 167 8.57 -1.32 4.01
CA LEU A 167 8.50 -2.03 5.28
C LEU A 167 7.40 -3.09 5.22
N HIS A 168 7.54 -4.10 6.06
CA HIS A 168 6.49 -5.11 6.25
C HIS A 168 6.29 -5.36 7.73
N VAL A 169 5.04 -5.47 8.18
CA VAL A 169 4.73 -5.85 9.55
C VAL A 169 5.17 -7.29 9.80
N ASN A 170 5.65 -7.57 11.00
CA ASN A 170 6.09 -8.91 11.37
C ASN A 170 5.55 -9.28 12.76
N SER A 171 4.66 -10.26 12.81
CA SER A 171 4.00 -10.71 14.04
C SER A 171 4.96 -11.36 15.06
N ALA A 172 6.15 -11.81 14.62
CA ALA A 172 7.15 -12.40 15.50
C ALA A 172 8.04 -11.34 16.20
N MET A 173 7.91 -10.06 15.84
CA MET A 173 8.70 -8.98 16.42
C MET A 173 7.92 -8.24 17.52
N PRO A 174 8.57 -7.83 18.63
CA PRO A 174 7.92 -6.98 19.62
C PRO A 174 7.47 -5.63 19.01
N ALA A 175 6.30 -5.16 19.43
CA ALA A 175 5.79 -3.85 19.00
C ALA A 175 6.80 -2.73 19.35
N GLY A 176 6.95 -1.74 18.46
CA GLY A 176 7.89 -0.63 18.62
C GLY A 176 9.32 -0.96 18.22
N THR A 177 9.59 -2.15 17.66
CA THR A 177 10.90 -2.51 17.12
C THR A 177 10.91 -2.49 15.60
N VAL A 178 12.09 -2.23 15.00
CA VAL A 178 12.33 -2.30 13.57
C VAL A 178 13.48 -3.28 13.32
N GLY A 179 13.26 -4.26 12.43
CA GLY A 179 14.27 -5.20 11.99
C GLY A 179 14.82 -4.83 10.63
N ILE A 180 16.13 -4.96 10.46
CA ILE A 180 16.82 -4.77 9.17
C ILE A 180 17.72 -5.98 8.96
N THR A 181 17.63 -6.58 7.78
CA THR A 181 18.53 -7.68 7.37
C THR A 181 19.49 -7.18 6.31
N SER A 182 20.78 -7.39 6.53
CA SER A 182 21.80 -7.12 5.52
C SER A 182 21.80 -8.22 4.47
N GLY A 183 21.79 -7.85 3.19
CA GLY A 183 21.70 -8.79 2.08
C GLY A 183 20.25 -9.21 1.80
N TYR A 184 20.05 -10.46 1.39
CA TYR A 184 18.70 -10.98 1.05
C TYR A 184 17.90 -11.26 2.33
N ALA A 185 16.77 -10.58 2.49
CA ALA A 185 15.85 -10.80 3.61
C ALA A 185 14.88 -11.95 3.36
N LEU A 186 14.49 -12.19 2.10
CA LEU A 186 13.53 -13.20 1.68
C LEU A 186 14.06 -13.97 0.45
N ALA A 187 13.56 -15.19 0.27
CA ALA A 187 13.78 -15.98 -0.95
C ALA A 187 12.78 -15.60 -2.05
N ASN A 188 13.00 -16.12 -3.24
CA ASN A 188 11.98 -16.07 -4.29
C ASN A 188 10.76 -16.92 -3.89
N VAL A 189 9.60 -16.56 -4.45
CA VAL A 189 8.36 -17.32 -4.33
C VAL A 189 7.92 -17.79 -5.71
N ASP A 190 7.49 -19.05 -5.77
CA ASP A 190 6.83 -19.63 -6.94
C ASP A 190 5.47 -20.16 -6.51
N SER A 191 4.41 -19.84 -7.26
CA SER A 191 3.06 -20.36 -7.04
C SER A 191 2.79 -21.46 -8.05
N VAL A 192 2.33 -22.62 -7.57
CA VAL A 192 2.02 -23.79 -8.39
C VAL A 192 0.60 -24.27 -8.11
N ASP A 193 -0.24 -24.26 -9.15
CA ASP A 193 -1.59 -24.83 -9.09
C ASP A 193 -1.58 -26.23 -9.72
N ILE A 194 -1.98 -27.25 -8.93
CA ILE A 194 -2.03 -28.64 -9.40
C ILE A 194 -3.49 -29.11 -9.40
N THR A 195 -4.01 -29.40 -10.59
CA THR A 195 -5.35 -30.00 -10.73
C THR A 195 -5.23 -31.47 -11.07
N VAL A 196 -5.69 -32.34 -10.19
CA VAL A 196 -5.78 -33.79 -10.44
C VAL A 196 -7.19 -34.12 -10.90
N LYS A 197 -7.33 -34.59 -12.15
CA LYS A 197 -8.60 -35.09 -12.69
C LYS A 197 -8.58 -36.59 -12.62
N GLY A 198 -9.48 -37.17 -11.86
CA GLY A 198 -9.66 -38.62 -11.71
C GLY A 198 -11.12 -39.03 -11.95
N VAL A 199 -11.33 -40.31 -12.21
CA VAL A 199 -12.64 -40.94 -12.19
C VAL A 199 -12.73 -41.70 -10.86
N GLY A 200 -13.64 -41.21 -9.98
CA GLY A 200 -13.92 -41.85 -8.69
C GLY A 200 -15.05 -42.87 -8.83
#